data_ee9d20465e02635ea148bef1d27a1a21
#
_entry.id   ee9d20465e02635ea148bef1d27a1a21
#
_cell.length_a   1.000
_cell.length_b   1.000
_cell.length_c   1.000
_cell.angle_alpha   90.00
_cell.angle_beta   90.00
_cell.angle_gamma   90.00
#
_symmetry.space_group_name_H-M   'P 1'
#
loop_
_entity.id
_entity.type
_entity.pdbx_description
1 polymer ?
#
loop_
_entity_poly.entity_id
_entity_poly.type
_entity_poly.pdbx_seq_one_letter_code
_entity_poly.pdbx_strand_id
1 'polypeptide(L)'
;MTEEAKTTVNEAQEKLRYSDEELQEFKDLILDKLEKAKRDYESLISSVTHSSSNDTEDTSPTFKVLEEGASALSKEESGQLALRQQKFIRSLELALIRIENKSYGICRETGKLIPKERLKLVPHATLCVEAKINRE
;
A
#
# COMPACT_ATOMS: atom_id res chain seq x y z
N MET A 1 -0.95 -37.69 23.93
CA MET A 1 -1.37 -37.95 22.58
C MET A 1 -2.39 -36.99 22.04
N THR A 2 -3.31 -36.55 22.84
CA THR A 2 -4.26 -35.51 22.45
C THR A 2 -3.59 -34.18 22.18
N GLU A 3 -2.49 -33.87 22.87
CA GLU A 3 -1.73 -32.65 22.67
C GLU A 3 -1.03 -32.63 21.31
N GLU A 4 -0.46 -33.76 20.86
CA GLU A 4 0.16 -33.85 19.54
C GLU A 4 -0.85 -33.67 18.42
N ALA A 5 -2.05 -34.24 18.57
CA ALA A 5 -3.12 -34.07 17.63
C ALA A 5 -3.58 -32.61 17.53
N LYS A 6 -3.68 -31.92 18.67
CA LYS A 6 -4.03 -30.50 18.72
C LYS A 6 -2.97 -29.64 18.05
N THR A 7 -1.70 -29.95 18.31
CA THR A 7 -0.57 -29.23 17.71
C THR A 7 -0.60 -29.39 16.19
N THR A 8 -0.84 -30.59 15.71
CA THR A 8 -0.92 -30.87 14.29
C THR A 8 -2.09 -30.14 13.64
N VAL A 9 -3.24 -30.11 14.30
CA VAL A 9 -4.42 -29.40 13.82
C VAL A 9 -4.14 -27.88 13.76
N ASN A 10 -3.49 -27.34 14.77
CA ASN A 10 -3.13 -25.93 14.83
C ASN A 10 -2.15 -25.56 13.70
N GLU A 11 -1.16 -26.42 13.46
CA GLU A 11 -0.22 -26.21 12.37
C GLU A 11 -0.93 -26.25 11.02
N ALA A 12 -1.86 -27.17 10.83
CA ALA A 12 -2.65 -27.26 9.61
C ALA A 12 -3.53 -26.01 9.43
N GLN A 13 -4.13 -25.51 10.51
CA GLN A 13 -4.92 -24.28 10.47
C GLN A 13 -4.06 -23.06 10.20
N GLU A 14 -2.87 -23.00 10.79
CA GLU A 14 -1.90 -21.92 10.53
C GLU A 14 -1.44 -21.92 9.07
N LYS A 15 -1.34 -23.09 8.45
CA LYS A 15 -1.00 -23.21 7.03
C LYS A 15 -2.13 -22.71 6.12
N LEU A 16 -3.37 -22.70 6.61
CA LEU A 16 -4.53 -22.23 5.85
C LEU A 16 -4.76 -20.72 6.03
N ARG A 17 -4.40 -20.18 7.18
CA ARG A 17 -4.49 -18.76 7.46
C ARG A 17 -3.53 -18.38 8.57
N TYR A 18 -3.22 -17.10 8.68
CA TYR A 18 -2.42 -16.60 9.78
C TYR A 18 -3.25 -16.57 11.07
N SER A 19 -2.58 -16.76 12.20
CA SER A 19 -3.23 -16.70 13.51
C SER A 19 -3.70 -15.29 13.83
N ASP A 20 -4.61 -15.17 14.78
CA ASP A 20 -5.13 -13.87 15.18
C ASP A 20 -4.02 -12.95 15.72
N GLU A 21 -3.02 -13.51 16.40
CA GLU A 21 -1.87 -12.76 16.87
C GLU A 21 -1.01 -12.23 15.73
N GLU A 22 -0.78 -13.07 14.74
CA GLU A 22 -0.03 -12.68 13.55
C GLU A 22 -0.80 -11.63 12.74
N LEU A 23 -2.10 -11.79 12.62
CA LEU A 23 -2.95 -10.81 11.95
C LEU A 23 -2.92 -9.45 12.66
N GLN A 24 -2.84 -9.48 14.00
CA GLN A 24 -2.74 -8.24 14.77
C GLN A 24 -1.41 -7.53 14.52
N GLU A 25 -0.31 -8.28 14.41
CA GLU A 25 0.99 -7.72 14.07
C GLU A 25 0.96 -7.06 12.68
N PHE A 26 0.37 -7.73 11.70
CA PHE A 26 0.22 -7.17 10.36
C PHE A 26 -0.71 -5.96 10.35
N LYS A 27 -1.75 -5.99 11.14
CA LYS A 27 -2.68 -4.86 11.27
C LYS A 27 -1.94 -3.63 11.77
N ASP A 28 -1.13 -3.77 12.81
CA ASP A 28 -0.34 -2.67 13.36
C ASP A 28 0.64 -2.12 12.31
N LEU A 29 1.30 -3.01 11.59
CA LEU A 29 2.21 -2.63 10.51
C LEU A 29 1.49 -1.86 9.39
N ILE A 30 0.33 -2.36 8.99
CA ILE A 30 -0.47 -1.75 7.93
C ILE A 30 -1.02 -0.39 8.36
N LEU A 31 -1.49 -0.27 9.59
CA LEU A 31 -1.98 1.00 10.13
C LEU A 31 -0.89 2.06 10.14
N ASP A 32 0.33 1.68 10.52
CA ASP A 32 1.47 2.58 10.52
C ASP A 32 1.81 3.04 9.10
N LYS A 33 1.87 2.11 8.17
CA LYS A 33 2.15 2.42 6.76
C LYS A 33 1.03 3.25 6.13
N LEU A 34 -0.22 2.99 6.52
CA LEU A 34 -1.38 3.72 6.03
C LEU A 34 -1.34 5.17 6.50
N GLU A 35 -1.01 5.41 7.76
CA GLU A 35 -0.87 6.76 8.29
C GLU A 35 0.21 7.54 7.56
N LYS A 36 1.37 6.91 7.35
CA LYS A 36 2.47 7.51 6.61
C LYS A 36 2.06 7.79 5.15
N ALA A 37 1.38 6.85 4.52
CA ALA A 37 0.94 7.01 3.13
C ALA A 37 -0.07 8.16 3.00
N LYS A 38 -0.95 8.33 3.96
CA LYS A 38 -1.91 9.45 3.98
C LYS A 38 -1.20 10.79 4.14
N ARG A 39 -0.19 10.85 4.98
CA ARG A 39 0.61 12.07 5.14
C ARG A 39 1.37 12.41 3.87
N ASP A 40 1.95 11.41 3.21
CA ASP A 40 2.64 11.60 1.94
C ASP A 40 1.68 12.08 0.85
N TYR A 41 0.47 11.53 0.83
CA TYR A 41 -0.57 11.93 -0.11
C TYR A 41 -0.97 13.39 0.11
N GLU A 42 -1.20 13.78 1.36
CA GLU A 42 -1.54 15.17 1.70
C GLU A 42 -0.44 16.14 1.30
N SER A 43 0.82 15.73 1.50
CA SER A 43 1.97 16.53 1.10
C SER A 43 2.02 16.71 -0.42
N LEU A 44 1.73 15.66 -1.18
CA LEU A 44 1.68 15.75 -2.64
C LEU A 44 0.56 16.67 -3.13
N ILE A 45 -0.62 16.54 -2.54
CA ILE A 45 -1.77 17.39 -2.88
C ILE A 45 -1.49 18.85 -2.52
N SER A 46 -0.89 19.08 -1.35
CA SER A 46 -0.51 20.41 -0.92
C SER A 46 0.50 21.04 -1.86
N SER A 47 1.47 20.27 -2.32
CA SER A 47 2.47 20.70 -3.30
C SER A 47 1.82 21.15 -4.60
N VAL A 48 0.85 20.40 -5.12
CA VAL A 48 0.12 20.76 -6.33
C VAL A 48 -0.69 22.05 -6.12
N THR A 49 -1.36 22.14 -4.98
CA THR A 49 -2.19 23.30 -4.64
C THR A 49 -1.34 24.56 -4.46
N HIS A 50 -0.21 24.46 -3.74
CA HIS A 50 0.66 25.61 -3.51
C HIS A 50 1.34 26.10 -4.79
N SER A 51 1.71 25.22 -5.69
CA SER A 51 2.30 25.67 -6.93
C SER A 51 1.32 26.42 -7.82
N SER A 52 0.01 26.24 -7.65
CA SER A 52 -1.00 27.05 -8.36
C SER A 52 -1.23 28.41 -7.72
N SER A 53 -0.93 28.57 -6.43
CA SER A 53 -1.13 29.84 -5.72
C SER A 53 0.07 30.79 -5.80
N ASN A 54 1.21 30.33 -6.30
CA ASN A 54 2.43 31.11 -6.40
C ASN A 54 2.65 31.78 -7.76
N ASP A 55 1.62 31.87 -8.59
CA ASP A 55 1.70 32.39 -9.95
C ASP A 55 1.47 33.91 -10.04
N THR A 56 1.72 34.67 -8.98
CA THR A 56 1.35 36.07 -8.93
C THR A 56 2.51 37.04 -9.00
N GLU A 57 3.74 36.58 -9.12
CA GLU A 57 4.91 37.46 -9.09
C GLU A 57 5.24 38.07 -10.45
N ASP A 58 5.67 39.31 -10.44
CA ASP A 58 6.04 40.08 -11.64
C ASP A 58 7.37 39.61 -12.21
N THR A 59 7.31 38.83 -13.30
CA THR A 59 8.49 38.41 -14.04
C THR A 59 8.31 38.75 -15.51
N SER A 60 9.40 38.71 -16.27
CA SER A 60 9.32 38.93 -17.70
C SER A 60 8.39 37.87 -18.36
N PRO A 61 7.70 38.21 -19.45
CA PRO A 61 6.82 37.26 -20.11
C PRO A 61 7.51 35.94 -20.52
N THR A 62 8.74 36.01 -20.99
CA THR A 62 9.50 34.81 -21.36
C THR A 62 9.79 33.94 -20.16
N PHE A 63 10.24 34.55 -19.08
CA PHE A 63 10.52 33.84 -17.84
C PHE A 63 9.26 33.22 -17.26
N LYS A 64 8.15 33.96 -17.34
CA LYS A 64 6.86 33.47 -16.85
C LYS A 64 6.39 32.26 -17.63
N VAL A 65 6.56 32.23 -18.95
CA VAL A 65 6.20 31.08 -19.77
C VAL A 65 7.02 29.84 -19.41
N LEU A 66 8.34 30.03 -19.21
CA LEU A 66 9.21 28.93 -18.79
C LEU A 66 8.84 28.44 -17.39
N GLU A 67 8.57 29.34 -16.48
CA GLU A 67 8.19 29.02 -15.11
C GLU A 67 6.84 28.31 -15.07
N GLU A 68 5.88 28.74 -15.86
CA GLU A 68 4.57 28.10 -15.97
C GLU A 68 4.70 26.70 -16.59
N GLY A 69 5.57 26.53 -17.58
CA GLY A 69 5.82 25.24 -18.17
C GLY A 69 6.43 24.26 -17.19
N ALA A 70 7.45 24.70 -16.44
CA ALA A 70 8.08 23.88 -15.43
C ALA A 70 7.10 23.55 -14.29
N SER A 71 6.28 24.51 -13.88
CA SER A 71 5.26 24.33 -12.84
C SER A 71 4.19 23.33 -13.30
N ALA A 72 3.74 23.43 -14.56
CA ALA A 72 2.74 22.50 -15.10
C ALA A 72 3.27 21.07 -15.15
N LEU A 73 4.53 20.90 -15.57
CA LEU A 73 5.18 19.58 -15.60
C LEU A 73 5.31 19.00 -14.19
N SER A 74 5.72 19.82 -13.25
CA SER A 74 5.84 19.42 -11.84
C SER A 74 4.48 19.02 -11.27
N LYS A 75 3.42 19.74 -11.60
CA LYS A 75 2.05 19.43 -11.17
C LYS A 75 1.59 18.09 -11.76
N GLU A 76 1.92 17.83 -13.01
CA GLU A 76 1.57 16.57 -13.67
C GLU A 76 2.26 15.41 -12.99
N GLU A 77 3.57 15.54 -12.71
CA GLU A 77 4.32 14.51 -12.00
C GLU A 77 3.79 14.28 -10.59
N SER A 78 3.51 15.34 -9.84
CA SER A 78 2.94 15.25 -8.50
C SER A 78 1.55 14.64 -8.54
N GLY A 79 0.76 14.96 -9.56
CA GLY A 79 -0.56 14.37 -9.76
C GLY A 79 -0.50 12.87 -9.97
N GLN A 80 0.47 12.42 -10.78
CA GLN A 80 0.67 10.99 -11.02
C GLN A 80 1.12 10.26 -9.75
N LEU A 81 2.03 10.87 -8.99
CA LEU A 81 2.47 10.32 -7.72
C LEU A 81 1.33 10.26 -6.72
N ALA A 82 0.48 11.30 -6.69
CA ALA A 82 -0.70 11.32 -5.82
C ALA A 82 -1.67 10.19 -6.17
N LEU A 83 -1.88 9.92 -7.45
CA LEU A 83 -2.73 8.80 -7.88
C LEU A 83 -2.17 7.46 -7.45
N ARG A 84 -0.85 7.27 -7.58
CA ARG A 84 -0.19 6.04 -7.11
C ARG A 84 -0.36 5.87 -5.61
N GLN A 85 -0.16 6.97 -4.88
CA GLN A 85 -0.30 6.97 -3.43
C GLN A 85 -1.73 6.66 -3.01
N GLN A 86 -2.70 7.21 -3.71
CA GLN A 86 -4.11 6.93 -3.46
C GLN A 86 -4.44 5.45 -3.67
N LYS A 87 -3.91 4.84 -4.72
CA LYS A 87 -4.08 3.40 -4.98
C LYS A 87 -3.44 2.56 -3.88
N PHE A 88 -2.26 2.98 -3.42
CA PHE A 88 -1.56 2.30 -2.35
C PHE A 88 -2.36 2.37 -1.04
N ILE A 89 -2.89 3.55 -0.71
CA ILE A 89 -3.75 3.75 0.46
C ILE A 89 -4.96 2.83 0.39
N ARG A 90 -5.63 2.78 -0.75
CA ARG A 90 -6.78 1.90 -0.96
C ARG A 90 -6.40 0.43 -0.78
N SER A 91 -5.25 0.03 -1.32
CA SER A 91 -4.76 -1.34 -1.18
C SER A 91 -4.52 -1.70 0.28
N LEU A 92 -3.97 -0.77 1.06
CA LEU A 92 -3.76 -0.98 2.49
C LEU A 92 -5.09 -1.08 3.25
N GLU A 93 -6.06 -0.24 2.90
CA GLU A 93 -7.40 -0.30 3.50
C GLU A 93 -8.09 -1.63 3.21
N LEU A 94 -7.97 -2.13 1.98
CA LEU A 94 -8.49 -3.44 1.62
C LEU A 94 -7.78 -4.56 2.38
N ALA A 95 -6.48 -4.40 2.63
CA ALA A 95 -5.72 -5.35 3.44
C ALA A 95 -6.27 -5.42 4.87
N LEU A 96 -6.62 -4.27 5.43
CA LEU A 96 -7.23 -4.23 6.77
C LEU A 96 -8.58 -4.97 6.80
N ILE A 97 -9.37 -4.83 5.75
CA ILE A 97 -10.65 -5.55 5.63
C ILE A 97 -10.41 -7.06 5.60
N ARG A 98 -9.37 -7.49 4.85
CA ARG A 98 -9.02 -8.91 4.81
C ARG A 98 -8.55 -9.44 6.16
N ILE A 99 -7.87 -8.60 6.95
CA ILE A 99 -7.47 -8.98 8.32
C ILE A 99 -8.71 -9.23 9.18
N GLU A 100 -9.70 -8.37 9.09
CA GLU A 100 -10.96 -8.54 9.83
C GLU A 100 -11.71 -9.79 9.40
N ASN A 101 -11.68 -10.10 8.12
CA ASN A 101 -12.29 -11.30 7.56
C ASN A 101 -11.43 -12.55 7.74
N LYS A 102 -10.22 -12.38 8.28
CA LYS A 102 -9.25 -13.46 8.52
C LYS A 102 -8.78 -14.14 7.23
N SER A 103 -8.86 -13.43 6.11
CA SER A 103 -8.38 -13.89 4.81
C SER A 103 -7.08 -13.23 4.38
N TYR A 104 -6.52 -12.37 5.22
CA TYR A 104 -5.27 -11.67 4.93
C TYR A 104 -4.11 -12.67 4.81
N GLY A 105 -3.21 -12.38 3.87
CA GLY A 105 -2.01 -13.19 3.69
C GLY A 105 -2.23 -14.51 2.96
N ILE A 106 -3.42 -14.72 2.42
CA ILE A 106 -3.75 -15.90 1.63
C ILE A 106 -3.72 -15.51 0.15
N CYS A 107 -2.92 -16.24 -0.64
CA CYS A 107 -2.84 -16.00 -2.07
C CYS A 107 -4.19 -16.34 -2.73
N ARG A 108 -4.77 -15.37 -3.43
CA ARG A 108 -6.08 -15.56 -4.06
C ARG A 108 -6.06 -16.53 -5.24
N GLU A 109 -4.89 -16.80 -5.79
CA GLU A 109 -4.75 -17.73 -6.92
C GLU A 109 -4.49 -19.16 -6.46
N THR A 110 -3.59 -19.34 -5.49
CA THR A 110 -3.17 -20.68 -5.06
C THR A 110 -3.82 -21.12 -3.76
N GLY A 111 -4.37 -20.21 -2.99
CA GLY A 111 -4.93 -20.48 -1.65
C GLY A 111 -3.87 -20.76 -0.61
N LYS A 112 -2.61 -20.62 -0.94
CA LYS A 112 -1.49 -20.83 0.00
C LYS A 112 -1.18 -19.53 0.73
N LEU A 113 -0.56 -19.65 1.91
CA LEU A 113 -0.14 -18.47 2.66
C LEU A 113 1.01 -17.76 1.93
N ILE A 114 0.91 -16.44 1.86
CA ILE A 114 1.97 -15.59 1.37
C ILE A 114 3.03 -15.51 2.49
N PRO A 115 4.33 -15.69 2.19
CA PRO A 115 5.36 -15.63 3.22
C PRO A 115 5.35 -14.30 3.98
N LYS A 116 5.61 -14.36 5.29
CA LYS A 116 5.66 -13.17 6.14
C LYS A 116 6.66 -12.14 5.63
N GLU A 117 7.79 -12.59 5.13
CA GLU A 117 8.83 -11.71 4.59
C GLU A 117 8.29 -10.85 3.45
N ARG A 118 7.52 -11.48 2.56
CA ARG A 118 6.89 -10.75 1.45
C ARG A 118 5.83 -9.76 1.96
N LEU A 119 5.04 -10.17 2.96
CA LEU A 119 4.01 -9.31 3.54
C LEU A 119 4.61 -8.12 4.29
N LYS A 120 5.78 -8.27 4.88
CA LYS A 120 6.47 -7.17 5.53
C LYS A 120 6.95 -6.13 4.51
N LEU A 121 7.38 -6.59 3.34
CA LEU A 121 7.81 -5.72 2.25
C LEU A 121 6.64 -5.15 1.46
N VAL A 122 5.64 -5.98 1.20
CA VAL A 122 4.45 -5.61 0.43
C VAL A 122 3.21 -6.00 1.24
N PRO A 123 2.81 -5.19 2.22
CA PRO A 123 1.72 -5.55 3.14
C PRO A 123 0.37 -5.76 2.45
N HIS A 124 0.17 -5.15 1.29
CA HIS A 124 -1.07 -5.26 0.52
C HIS A 124 -1.05 -6.39 -0.51
N ALA A 125 -0.02 -7.25 -0.47
CA ALA A 125 0.10 -8.35 -1.44
C ALA A 125 -1.08 -9.32 -1.32
N THR A 126 -1.63 -9.71 -2.46
CA THR A 126 -2.71 -10.68 -2.57
C THR A 126 -2.29 -11.93 -3.32
N LEU A 127 -1.08 -11.92 -3.86
CA LEU A 127 -0.52 -13.03 -4.63
C LEU A 127 0.83 -13.43 -4.05
N CYS A 128 1.10 -14.74 -4.01
CA CYS A 128 2.43 -15.21 -3.69
C CYS A 128 3.36 -14.99 -4.90
N VAL A 129 4.66 -15.13 -4.70
CA VAL A 129 5.64 -14.91 -5.77
C VAL A 129 5.38 -15.80 -6.97
N GLU A 130 5.07 -17.06 -6.72
CA GLU A 130 4.80 -18.04 -7.79
C GLU A 130 3.59 -17.59 -8.65
N ALA A 131 2.52 -17.19 -8.01
CA ALA A 131 1.32 -16.75 -8.72
C ALA A 131 1.57 -15.47 -9.51
N LYS A 132 2.37 -14.55 -8.97
CA LYS A 132 2.72 -13.31 -9.66
C LYS A 132 3.57 -13.58 -10.90
N ILE A 133 4.55 -14.49 -10.78
CA ILE A 133 5.41 -14.88 -11.89
C ILE A 133 4.57 -15.53 -12.99
N ASN A 134 3.65 -16.42 -12.62
CA ASN A 134 2.81 -17.11 -13.59
C ASN A 134 1.86 -16.16 -14.33
N ARG A 135 1.52 -15.01 -13.74
CA ARG A 135 0.70 -14.01 -14.40
C ARG A 135 1.46 -13.16 -15.41
N GLU A 136 2.73 -12.99 -15.15
CA GLU A 136 3.61 -12.27 -16.05
C GLU A 136 4.11 -13.18 -17.17
#